data_100c2a0e7dab678b6bc4fe169ccc78a2
#
_entry.id   100c2a0e7dab678b6bc4fe169ccc78a2
#
_cell.length_a   1.000
_cell.length_b   1.000
_cell.length_c   1.000
_cell.angle_alpha   90.00
_cell.angle_beta   90.00
_cell.angle_gamma   90.00
#
_symmetry.space_group_name_H-M   'P 1'
#
loop_
_entity.id
_entity.type
_entity.pdbx_description
1 polymer ?
#
loop_
_entity_poly.entity_id
_entity_poly.type
_entity_poly.pdbx_seq_one_letter_code
_entity_poly.pdbx_strand_id
1 'polypeptide(L)'
;MQGFKVAVAGATGNVGREMLSILAERRFPVSEVVALASSRSIGREVSFGDRILKCKALESYDFSTTDICLMSAGGAVSKEWSPKIGAQGCVVIDNSSTWRMDPDVPLVVPEVNADAAKGYGKKNIIANPNCSTAQLVVALKPLHDRAHIKRVVVSTYQSVSGAGKAAMDELFSQTRAVFTTDPVEAKKFPKRIAFNVIPQIDVFMEDGSTKEEWKMMVETKKILDPKIKLTATCVRVPVFISHSEAVNIEFEQPITADEARDILSSAPGCLVIDRREPGGYITPHEAAGEDATYISRIREDPTVENGLALWCVSDNLRKGAALNAVQIAEVLNNRGWLKPKRKVA
;
A
#
# COMPACT_ATOMS: atom_id res chain seq x y z
N MET A 1 26.89 -11.19 9.11
CA MET A 1 25.66 -11.01 9.93
C MET A 1 24.70 -12.13 9.62
N GLN A 2 24.01 -12.67 10.61
CA GLN A 2 23.01 -13.71 10.40
C GLN A 2 21.76 -13.05 9.80
N GLY A 3 21.36 -13.43 8.58
CA GLY A 3 20.20 -12.87 7.89
C GLY A 3 18.89 -13.54 8.32
N PHE A 4 17.77 -12.92 7.99
CA PHE A 4 16.42 -13.44 8.23
C PHE A 4 16.02 -14.51 7.23
N LYS A 5 15.26 -15.50 7.67
CA LYS A 5 14.51 -16.38 6.78
C LYS A 5 13.15 -15.75 6.51
N VAL A 6 12.91 -15.36 5.26
CA VAL A 6 11.70 -14.63 4.84
C VAL A 6 10.86 -15.51 3.93
N ALA A 7 9.59 -15.66 4.22
CA ALA A 7 8.60 -16.27 3.33
C ALA A 7 7.72 -15.20 2.70
N VAL A 8 7.41 -15.33 1.40
CA VAL A 8 6.45 -14.49 0.70
C VAL A 8 5.26 -15.34 0.30
N ALA A 9 4.13 -15.16 0.96
CA ALA A 9 2.88 -15.85 0.66
C ALA A 9 2.07 -15.09 -0.40
N GLY A 10 1.61 -15.78 -1.43
CA GLY A 10 1.04 -15.17 -2.63
C GLY A 10 2.10 -14.67 -3.63
N ALA A 11 3.27 -15.30 -3.63
CA ALA A 11 4.46 -14.92 -4.42
C ALA A 11 4.22 -14.84 -5.94
N THR A 12 3.19 -15.48 -6.47
CA THR A 12 2.85 -15.44 -7.91
C THR A 12 1.98 -14.26 -8.32
N GLY A 13 1.42 -13.52 -7.34
CA GLY A 13 0.62 -12.31 -7.57
C GLY A 13 1.48 -11.08 -7.83
N ASN A 14 0.88 -9.98 -8.31
CA ASN A 14 1.60 -8.73 -8.60
C ASN A 14 2.37 -8.22 -7.38
N VAL A 15 1.70 -8.07 -6.24
CA VAL A 15 2.32 -7.57 -5.00
C VAL A 15 3.36 -8.55 -4.45
N GLY A 16 3.11 -9.88 -4.51
CA GLY A 16 4.09 -10.87 -4.04
C GLY A 16 5.39 -10.87 -4.86
N ARG A 17 5.30 -10.68 -6.19
CA ARG A 17 6.47 -10.51 -7.06
C ARG A 17 7.22 -9.22 -6.73
N GLU A 18 6.48 -8.14 -6.51
CA GLU A 18 7.07 -6.86 -6.13
C GLU A 18 7.76 -6.93 -4.76
N MET A 19 7.19 -7.65 -3.78
CA MET A 19 7.85 -7.91 -2.49
C MET A 19 9.20 -8.62 -2.67
N LEU A 20 9.27 -9.62 -3.54
CA LEU A 20 10.53 -10.33 -3.85
C LEU A 20 11.55 -9.40 -4.52
N SER A 21 11.10 -8.56 -5.48
CA SER A 21 11.96 -7.58 -6.15
C SER A 21 12.53 -6.57 -5.15
N ILE A 22 11.68 -5.96 -4.35
CA ILE A 22 12.06 -4.92 -3.37
C ILE A 22 12.97 -5.46 -2.27
N LEU A 23 12.74 -6.69 -1.78
CA LEU A 23 13.67 -7.34 -0.83
C LEU A 23 15.09 -7.44 -1.41
N ALA A 24 15.20 -7.75 -2.70
CA ALA A 24 16.49 -7.86 -3.40
C ALA A 24 17.09 -6.46 -3.67
N GLU A 25 16.33 -5.53 -4.22
CA GLU A 25 16.72 -4.15 -4.54
C GLU A 25 17.27 -3.43 -3.29
N ARG A 26 16.55 -3.55 -2.17
CA ARG A 26 16.89 -2.91 -0.90
C ARG A 26 17.94 -3.68 -0.10
N ARG A 27 18.40 -4.82 -0.62
CA ARG A 27 19.39 -5.69 0.06
C ARG A 27 18.99 -6.02 1.50
N PHE A 28 17.69 -6.30 1.72
CA PHE A 28 17.23 -6.72 3.04
C PHE A 28 18.06 -7.93 3.51
N PRO A 29 18.51 -7.98 4.77
CA PRO A 29 19.45 -9.01 5.24
C PRO A 29 18.76 -10.38 5.33
N VAL A 30 18.67 -11.10 4.23
CA VAL A 30 18.08 -12.45 4.15
C VAL A 30 19.14 -13.55 4.19
N SER A 31 18.88 -14.61 4.96
CA SER A 31 19.61 -15.88 4.90
C SER A 31 18.96 -16.84 3.91
N GLU A 32 17.64 -16.82 3.82
CA GLU A 32 16.83 -17.64 2.92
C GLU A 32 15.54 -16.89 2.54
N VAL A 33 15.14 -16.99 1.27
CA VAL A 33 13.83 -16.50 0.79
C VAL A 33 13.04 -17.67 0.25
N VAL A 34 11.79 -17.80 0.68
CA VAL A 34 10.86 -18.86 0.28
C VAL A 34 9.63 -18.26 -0.39
N ALA A 35 9.37 -18.65 -1.63
CA ALA A 35 8.17 -18.28 -2.35
C ALA A 35 7.05 -19.28 -2.06
N LEU A 36 5.92 -18.80 -1.51
CA LEU A 36 4.75 -19.61 -1.17
C LEU A 36 3.55 -19.20 -2.03
N ALA A 37 2.80 -20.20 -2.47
CA ALA A 37 1.59 -20.02 -3.26
C ALA A 37 0.58 -21.12 -2.95
N SER A 38 -0.63 -21.06 -3.54
CA SER A 38 -1.60 -22.14 -3.44
C SER A 38 -1.10 -23.40 -4.14
N SER A 39 -1.63 -24.56 -3.77
CA SER A 39 -1.31 -25.87 -4.37
C SER A 39 -1.36 -25.88 -5.90
N ARG A 40 -2.24 -25.09 -6.52
CA ARG A 40 -2.35 -24.93 -7.99
C ARG A 40 -1.13 -24.24 -8.64
N SER A 41 -0.29 -23.59 -7.86
CA SER A 41 0.89 -22.85 -8.33
C SER A 41 2.21 -23.43 -7.86
N ILE A 42 2.21 -24.67 -7.32
CA ILE A 42 3.44 -25.38 -6.95
C ILE A 42 4.35 -25.52 -8.17
N GLY A 43 5.63 -25.29 -7.97
CA GLY A 43 6.65 -25.39 -9.01
C GLY A 43 6.72 -24.19 -9.97
N ARG A 44 5.76 -23.26 -9.92
CA ARG A 44 5.89 -22.00 -10.68
C ARG A 44 7.12 -21.24 -10.23
N GLU A 45 7.78 -20.62 -11.18
CA GLU A 45 8.99 -19.85 -10.96
C GLU A 45 8.69 -18.36 -10.75
N VAL A 46 9.42 -17.78 -9.79
CA VAL A 46 9.41 -16.35 -9.50
C VAL A 46 10.84 -15.87 -9.28
N SER A 47 11.14 -14.63 -9.68
CA SER A 47 12.48 -14.05 -9.54
C SER A 47 12.68 -13.44 -8.15
N PHE A 48 13.90 -13.56 -7.64
CA PHE A 48 14.40 -12.84 -6.48
C PHE A 48 15.83 -12.34 -6.79
N GLY A 49 15.96 -11.09 -7.22
CA GLY A 49 17.18 -10.60 -7.85
C GLY A 49 17.58 -11.50 -9.01
N ASP A 50 18.83 -11.97 -9.02
CA ASP A 50 19.36 -12.84 -10.07
C ASP A 50 19.01 -14.34 -9.86
N ARG A 51 18.26 -14.68 -8.81
CA ARG A 51 17.88 -16.05 -8.49
C ARG A 51 16.45 -16.35 -8.89
N ILE A 52 16.22 -17.57 -9.31
CA ILE A 52 14.88 -18.11 -9.57
C ILE A 52 14.46 -18.99 -8.40
N LEU A 53 13.29 -18.72 -7.84
CA LEU A 53 12.68 -19.49 -6.77
C LEU A 53 11.51 -20.31 -7.31
N LYS A 54 11.40 -21.58 -6.92
CA LYS A 54 10.23 -22.41 -7.19
C LYS A 54 9.22 -22.26 -6.05
N CYS A 55 7.97 -21.98 -6.38
CA CYS A 55 6.91 -21.84 -5.39
C CYS A 55 6.62 -23.17 -4.70
N LYS A 56 6.53 -23.12 -3.37
CA LYS A 56 6.07 -24.21 -2.51
C LYS A 56 4.60 -23.98 -2.10
N ALA A 57 3.91 -25.02 -1.65
CA ALA A 57 2.57 -24.88 -1.10
C ALA A 57 2.58 -24.17 0.25
N LEU A 58 1.71 -23.17 0.43
CA LEU A 58 1.51 -22.51 1.72
C LEU A 58 1.00 -23.51 2.78
N GLU A 59 0.08 -24.37 2.36
CA GLU A 59 -0.66 -25.27 3.24
C GLU A 59 0.21 -26.35 3.92
N SER A 60 1.34 -26.69 3.34
CA SER A 60 2.27 -27.72 3.87
C SER A 60 3.59 -27.15 4.35
N TYR A 61 3.75 -25.82 4.37
CA TYR A 61 5.00 -25.21 4.76
C TYR A 61 5.11 -25.04 6.28
N ASP A 62 6.24 -25.45 6.85
CA ASP A 62 6.57 -25.27 8.26
C ASP A 62 7.22 -23.90 8.51
N PHE A 63 6.54 -23.04 9.28
CA PHE A 63 7.00 -21.70 9.62
C PHE A 63 7.85 -21.64 10.90
N SER A 64 8.07 -22.74 11.59
CA SER A 64 8.80 -22.78 12.87
C SER A 64 10.19 -22.15 12.80
N THR A 65 10.85 -22.27 11.67
CA THR A 65 12.19 -21.72 11.40
C THR A 65 12.16 -20.40 10.60
N THR A 66 10.97 -19.91 10.22
CA THR A 66 10.81 -18.68 9.44
C THR A 66 10.66 -17.49 10.38
N ASP A 67 11.37 -16.40 10.11
CA ASP A 67 11.36 -15.21 10.94
C ASP A 67 10.22 -14.27 10.55
N ILE A 68 10.04 -14.03 9.24
CA ILE A 68 9.09 -13.08 8.68
C ILE A 68 8.29 -13.75 7.56
N CYS A 69 6.98 -13.55 7.56
CA CYS A 69 6.10 -13.89 6.45
C CYS A 69 5.46 -12.61 5.89
N LEU A 70 5.80 -12.24 4.65
CA LEU A 70 5.11 -11.20 3.91
C LEU A 70 3.86 -11.82 3.29
N MET A 71 2.67 -11.49 3.81
CA MET A 71 1.40 -12.10 3.44
C MET A 71 0.66 -11.27 2.41
N SER A 72 0.58 -11.78 1.18
CA SER A 72 -0.16 -11.16 0.06
C SER A 72 -1.03 -12.16 -0.70
N ALA A 73 -1.65 -13.11 0.03
CA ALA A 73 -2.46 -14.18 -0.54
C ALA A 73 -3.99 -13.90 -0.50
N GLY A 74 -4.38 -12.68 -0.13
CA GLY A 74 -5.77 -12.25 0.00
C GLY A 74 -6.38 -12.49 1.38
N GLY A 75 -7.52 -11.80 1.66
CA GLY A 75 -8.08 -11.74 3.02
C GLY A 75 -8.53 -13.08 3.60
N ALA A 76 -9.15 -13.95 2.78
CA ALA A 76 -9.61 -15.26 3.25
C ALA A 76 -8.43 -16.14 3.70
N VAL A 77 -7.36 -16.17 2.90
CA VAL A 77 -6.13 -16.92 3.23
C VAL A 77 -5.46 -16.31 4.45
N SER A 78 -5.36 -14.99 4.52
CA SER A 78 -4.77 -14.31 5.67
C SER A 78 -5.55 -14.58 6.96
N LYS A 79 -6.88 -14.53 6.92
CA LYS A 79 -7.73 -14.82 8.09
C LYS A 79 -7.47 -16.20 8.67
N GLU A 80 -7.27 -17.19 7.80
CA GLU A 80 -7.01 -18.57 8.20
C GLU A 80 -5.55 -18.78 8.64
N TRP A 81 -4.60 -18.28 7.85
CA TRP A 81 -3.20 -18.67 7.99
C TRP A 81 -2.37 -17.74 8.87
N SER A 82 -2.64 -16.43 8.90
CA SER A 82 -1.82 -15.50 9.69
C SER A 82 -1.75 -15.85 11.17
N PRO A 83 -2.87 -16.26 11.85
CA PRO A 83 -2.77 -16.71 13.24
C PRO A 83 -1.97 -18.02 13.41
N LYS A 84 -2.11 -18.97 12.49
CA LYS A 84 -1.36 -20.24 12.52
C LYS A 84 0.14 -20.02 12.34
N ILE A 85 0.51 -19.08 11.48
CA ILE A 85 1.91 -18.66 11.23
C ILE A 85 2.45 -17.93 12.46
N GLY A 86 1.69 -16.97 13.00
CA GLY A 86 2.05 -16.23 14.20
C GLY A 86 2.26 -17.14 15.43
N ALA A 87 1.42 -18.17 15.59
CA ALA A 87 1.55 -19.16 16.66
C ALA A 87 2.86 -19.99 16.58
N GLN A 88 3.47 -20.11 15.39
CA GLN A 88 4.80 -20.74 15.22
C GLN A 88 5.96 -19.74 15.47
N GLY A 89 5.65 -18.53 15.96
CA GLY A 89 6.65 -17.51 16.26
C GLY A 89 7.23 -16.81 15.03
N CYS A 90 6.58 -16.92 13.87
CA CYS A 90 6.90 -16.16 12.68
C CYS A 90 6.10 -14.85 12.68
N VAL A 91 6.74 -13.71 12.41
CA VAL A 91 6.05 -12.41 12.32
C VAL A 91 5.42 -12.28 10.94
N VAL A 92 4.10 -12.09 10.90
CA VAL A 92 3.34 -11.88 9.66
C VAL A 92 3.19 -10.39 9.42
N ILE A 93 3.61 -9.91 8.26
CA ILE A 93 3.31 -8.56 7.77
C ILE A 93 2.23 -8.74 6.70
N ASP A 94 0.99 -8.42 7.06
CA ASP A 94 -0.20 -8.75 6.27
C ASP A 94 -0.67 -7.58 5.41
N ASN A 95 -0.73 -7.81 4.11
CA ASN A 95 -1.17 -6.83 3.13
C ASN A 95 -2.69 -6.82 2.88
N SER A 96 -3.43 -7.75 3.47
CA SER A 96 -4.89 -7.79 3.34
C SER A 96 -5.60 -6.80 4.27
N SER A 97 -6.90 -6.61 4.08
CA SER A 97 -7.71 -5.78 4.98
C SER A 97 -8.14 -6.48 6.27
N THR A 98 -7.80 -7.78 6.44
CA THR A 98 -8.35 -8.63 7.49
C THR A 98 -8.04 -8.13 8.90
N TRP A 99 -6.81 -7.71 9.14
CA TRP A 99 -6.29 -7.38 10.47
C TRP A 99 -6.18 -5.88 10.76
N ARG A 100 -6.43 -5.02 9.76
CA ARG A 100 -6.18 -3.58 9.88
C ARG A 100 -6.92 -2.93 11.04
N MET A 101 -8.15 -3.34 11.29
CA MET A 101 -8.98 -2.78 12.36
C MET A 101 -9.01 -3.62 13.63
N ASP A 102 -8.25 -4.72 13.70
CA ASP A 102 -8.07 -5.50 14.92
C ASP A 102 -7.31 -4.66 15.96
N PRO A 103 -7.82 -4.49 17.21
CA PRO A 103 -7.18 -3.64 18.22
C PRO A 103 -5.82 -4.16 18.71
N ASP A 104 -5.55 -5.45 18.56
CA ASP A 104 -4.31 -6.10 18.97
C ASP A 104 -3.29 -6.21 17.82
N VAL A 105 -3.63 -5.71 16.64
CA VAL A 105 -2.74 -5.71 15.47
C VAL A 105 -2.38 -4.28 15.11
N PRO A 106 -1.09 -3.90 15.15
CA PRO A 106 -0.66 -2.58 14.72
C PRO A 106 -0.84 -2.41 13.20
N LEU A 107 -1.34 -1.25 12.79
CA LEU A 107 -1.46 -0.82 11.41
C LEU A 107 -0.36 0.21 11.15
N VAL A 108 0.59 -0.10 10.25
CA VAL A 108 1.87 0.62 10.22
C VAL A 108 2.20 1.19 8.85
N VAL A 109 2.56 2.47 8.85
CA VAL A 109 3.27 3.16 7.78
C VAL A 109 4.58 3.70 8.38
N PRO A 110 5.75 3.18 7.99
CA PRO A 110 7.03 3.50 8.63
C PRO A 110 7.37 4.98 8.75
N GLU A 111 7.02 5.79 7.74
CA GLU A 111 7.25 7.23 7.75
C GLU A 111 6.32 7.99 8.71
N VAL A 112 5.25 7.35 9.19
CA VAL A 112 4.19 8.00 9.99
C VAL A 112 4.21 7.53 11.44
N ASN A 113 4.14 6.21 11.65
CA ASN A 113 3.94 5.62 12.97
C ASN A 113 4.79 4.36 13.21
N ALA A 114 6.07 4.36 12.78
CA ALA A 114 6.99 3.22 12.90
C ALA A 114 6.96 2.55 14.28
N ASP A 115 6.85 3.35 15.36
CA ASP A 115 6.87 2.86 16.75
C ASP A 115 5.67 1.95 17.07
N ALA A 116 4.56 2.07 16.35
CA ALA A 116 3.41 1.18 16.50
C ALA A 116 3.76 -0.28 16.19
N ALA A 117 4.74 -0.52 15.31
CA ALA A 117 5.20 -1.87 14.97
C ALA A 117 5.68 -2.66 16.20
N LYS A 118 6.17 -2.00 17.26
CA LYS A 118 6.58 -2.65 18.51
C LYS A 118 5.46 -3.48 19.16
N GLY A 119 4.20 -3.13 18.87
CA GLY A 119 3.02 -3.83 19.40
C GLY A 119 2.72 -5.18 18.76
N TYR A 120 3.51 -5.66 17.78
CA TYR A 120 3.23 -6.89 17.04
C TYR A 120 3.15 -8.16 17.90
N GLY A 121 3.82 -8.18 19.05
CA GLY A 121 3.99 -9.38 19.88
C GLY A 121 2.70 -9.99 20.42
N LYS A 122 1.57 -9.27 20.40
CA LYS A 122 0.28 -9.82 20.87
C LYS A 122 -0.23 -10.96 19.99
N LYS A 123 -0.09 -10.85 18.67
CA LYS A 123 -0.55 -11.86 17.68
C LYS A 123 0.54 -12.30 16.70
N ASN A 124 1.73 -11.72 16.79
CA ASN A 124 2.78 -11.84 15.77
C ASN A 124 2.30 -11.42 14.37
N ILE A 125 1.40 -10.43 14.31
CA ILE A 125 0.86 -9.89 13.07
C ILE A 125 1.02 -8.36 13.09
N ILE A 126 1.45 -7.79 11.96
CA ILE A 126 1.43 -6.37 11.65
C ILE A 126 0.61 -6.18 10.38
N ALA A 127 -0.34 -5.27 10.39
CA ALA A 127 -1.15 -4.95 9.22
C ALA A 127 -0.49 -3.85 8.38
N ASN A 128 -0.47 -4.08 7.07
CA ASN A 128 -0.13 -3.10 6.05
C ASN A 128 -1.43 -2.39 5.60
N PRO A 129 -1.46 -1.04 5.50
CA PRO A 129 -2.69 -0.31 5.20
C PRO A 129 -3.19 -0.51 3.76
N ASN A 130 -4.35 0.07 3.47
CA ASN A 130 -4.84 0.27 2.12
C ASN A 130 -3.86 1.11 1.29
N CYS A 131 -3.75 0.84 0.00
CA CYS A 131 -2.78 1.49 -0.87
C CYS A 131 -2.97 3.01 -0.96
N SER A 132 -4.22 3.48 -1.08
CA SER A 132 -4.51 4.91 -1.08
C SER A 132 -4.26 5.52 0.32
N THR A 133 -4.65 4.83 1.40
CA THR A 133 -4.34 5.30 2.76
C THR A 133 -2.84 5.45 3.00
N ALA A 134 -2.02 4.51 2.52
CA ALA A 134 -0.57 4.54 2.73
C ALA A 134 0.07 5.83 2.19
N GLN A 135 -0.19 6.17 0.92
CA GLN A 135 0.34 7.39 0.31
C GLN A 135 -0.25 8.66 0.93
N LEU A 136 -1.56 8.66 1.23
CA LEU A 136 -2.23 9.80 1.84
C LEU A 136 -1.61 10.18 3.19
N VAL A 137 -1.44 9.21 4.09
CA VAL A 137 -0.92 9.51 5.44
C VAL A 137 0.55 9.92 5.44
N VAL A 138 1.35 9.49 4.46
CA VAL A 138 2.73 9.95 4.25
C VAL A 138 2.74 11.45 3.94
N ALA A 139 1.84 11.92 3.05
CA ALA A 139 1.70 13.33 2.74
C ALA A 139 1.08 14.14 3.91
N LEU A 140 0.12 13.57 4.63
CA LEU A 140 -0.57 14.27 5.71
C LEU A 140 0.26 14.42 6.99
N LYS A 141 1.11 13.43 7.33
CA LYS A 141 1.85 13.40 8.61
C LYS A 141 2.66 14.66 8.89
N PRO A 142 3.56 15.12 8.01
CA PRO A 142 4.38 16.30 8.28
C PRO A 142 3.55 17.58 8.40
N LEU A 143 2.47 17.69 7.65
CA LEU A 143 1.53 18.83 7.72
C LEU A 143 0.71 18.78 9.01
N HIS A 144 0.28 17.59 9.44
CA HIS A 144 -0.44 17.40 10.70
C HIS A 144 0.42 17.76 11.91
N ASP A 145 1.68 17.36 11.91
CA ASP A 145 2.62 17.69 12.98
C ASP A 145 2.82 19.21 13.14
N ARG A 146 2.72 19.96 12.03
CA ARG A 146 2.93 21.40 12.02
C ARG A 146 1.67 22.19 12.37
N ALA A 147 0.51 21.83 11.81
CA ALA A 147 -0.69 22.68 11.83
C ALA A 147 -1.96 21.98 12.31
N HIS A 148 -1.91 20.73 12.71
CA HIS A 148 -3.02 19.90 13.19
C HIS A 148 -4.20 19.87 12.21
N ILE A 149 -4.32 18.76 11.49
CA ILE A 149 -5.39 18.56 10.51
C ILE A 149 -6.73 18.38 11.23
N LYS A 150 -7.70 19.17 10.87
CA LYS A 150 -9.08 19.14 11.31
C LYS A 150 -9.96 18.30 10.39
N ARG A 151 -9.80 18.48 9.07
CA ARG A 151 -10.62 17.83 8.05
C ARG A 151 -9.84 17.57 6.77
N VAL A 152 -10.16 16.44 6.13
CA VAL A 152 -9.63 16.06 4.82
C VAL A 152 -10.79 15.67 3.89
N VAL A 153 -10.78 16.22 2.69
CA VAL A 153 -11.61 15.73 1.57
C VAL A 153 -10.67 15.19 0.51
N VAL A 154 -10.85 13.92 0.13
CA VAL A 154 -9.99 13.28 -0.86
C VAL A 154 -10.82 12.64 -1.97
N SER A 155 -10.44 12.91 -3.22
CA SER A 155 -10.91 12.19 -4.39
C SER A 155 -9.75 11.39 -4.95
N THR A 156 -9.92 10.06 -5.06
CA THR A 156 -8.86 9.19 -5.58
C THR A 156 -9.08 8.86 -7.04
N TYR A 157 -7.99 8.67 -7.77
CA TYR A 157 -7.93 8.20 -9.16
C TYR A 157 -7.07 6.94 -9.16
N GLN A 158 -7.72 5.79 -8.92
CA GLN A 158 -7.02 4.53 -8.66
C GLN A 158 -6.85 3.68 -9.91
N SER A 159 -5.62 3.27 -10.17
CA SER A 159 -5.27 2.37 -11.25
C SER A 159 -5.87 0.96 -11.09
N VAL A 160 -5.99 0.24 -12.20
CA VAL A 160 -6.59 -1.11 -12.23
C VAL A 160 -5.72 -2.18 -11.54
N SER A 161 -4.40 -1.95 -11.39
CA SER A 161 -3.50 -2.91 -10.73
C SER A 161 -3.90 -3.22 -9.28
N GLY A 162 -4.56 -2.28 -8.58
CA GLY A 162 -5.10 -2.50 -7.25
C GLY A 162 -6.17 -3.60 -7.18
N ALA A 163 -6.84 -3.89 -8.29
CA ALA A 163 -7.78 -5.01 -8.43
C ALA A 163 -7.12 -6.31 -8.97
N GLY A 164 -5.79 -6.31 -9.14
CA GLY A 164 -4.98 -7.45 -9.53
C GLY A 164 -4.81 -7.63 -11.04
N LYS A 165 -4.07 -8.68 -11.41
CA LYS A 165 -3.69 -8.94 -12.81
C LYS A 165 -4.89 -9.02 -13.75
N ALA A 166 -5.97 -9.70 -13.37
CA ALA A 166 -7.17 -9.84 -14.19
C ALA A 166 -7.80 -8.49 -14.58
N ALA A 167 -7.71 -7.48 -13.70
CA ALA A 167 -8.19 -6.12 -13.97
C ALA A 167 -7.30 -5.38 -14.97
N MET A 168 -5.99 -5.60 -14.89
CA MET A 168 -5.03 -5.07 -15.87
C MET A 168 -5.24 -5.71 -17.25
N ASP A 169 -5.42 -7.03 -17.29
CA ASP A 169 -5.71 -7.78 -18.52
C ASP A 169 -7.04 -7.31 -19.15
N GLU A 170 -8.05 -7.00 -18.31
CA GLU A 170 -9.34 -6.49 -18.78
C GLU A 170 -9.20 -5.08 -19.39
N LEU A 171 -8.50 -4.16 -18.75
CA LEU A 171 -8.23 -2.83 -19.32
C LEU A 171 -7.52 -2.94 -20.66
N PHE A 172 -6.47 -3.77 -20.75
CA PHE A 172 -5.72 -3.98 -21.97
C PHE A 172 -6.62 -4.55 -23.08
N SER A 173 -7.39 -5.60 -22.79
CA SER A 173 -8.28 -6.25 -23.75
C SER A 173 -9.39 -5.33 -24.24
N GLN A 174 -10.03 -4.58 -23.33
CA GLN A 174 -11.06 -3.61 -23.68
C GLN A 174 -10.50 -2.46 -24.52
N THR A 175 -9.31 -1.96 -24.19
CA THR A 175 -8.64 -0.91 -24.98
C THR A 175 -8.40 -1.37 -26.39
N ARG A 176 -7.86 -2.59 -26.58
CA ARG A 176 -7.66 -3.18 -27.90
C ARG A 176 -8.98 -3.36 -28.66
N ALA A 177 -10.00 -3.90 -27.99
CA ALA A 177 -11.31 -4.17 -28.60
C ALA A 177 -11.98 -2.90 -29.16
N VAL A 178 -11.82 -1.75 -28.51
CA VAL A 178 -12.33 -0.46 -29.01
C VAL A 178 -11.73 -0.10 -30.37
N PHE A 179 -10.45 -0.41 -30.60
CA PHE A 179 -9.77 -0.08 -31.86
C PHE A 179 -9.92 -1.15 -32.95
N THR A 180 -10.31 -2.38 -32.59
CA THR A 180 -10.51 -3.48 -33.51
C THR A 180 -11.99 -3.79 -33.80
N THR A 181 -12.92 -2.97 -33.29
CA THR A 181 -14.37 -3.16 -33.38
C THR A 181 -14.87 -4.49 -32.81
N ASP A 182 -14.08 -5.12 -31.93
CA ASP A 182 -14.48 -6.31 -31.18
C ASP A 182 -15.50 -5.97 -30.08
N PRO A 183 -16.32 -6.92 -29.62
CA PRO A 183 -17.20 -6.72 -28.48
C PRO A 183 -16.41 -6.36 -27.21
N VAL A 184 -16.82 -5.30 -26.51
CA VAL A 184 -16.22 -4.87 -25.25
C VAL A 184 -17.04 -5.42 -24.08
N GLU A 185 -16.47 -6.38 -23.34
CA GLU A 185 -17.10 -6.98 -22.18
C GLU A 185 -16.51 -6.47 -20.87
N ALA A 186 -17.37 -6.18 -19.89
CA ALA A 186 -16.98 -5.91 -18.50
C ALA A 186 -17.12 -7.21 -17.69
N LYS A 187 -16.00 -7.73 -17.16
CA LYS A 187 -15.94 -9.00 -16.41
C LYS A 187 -15.49 -8.82 -14.97
N LYS A 188 -14.44 -8.04 -14.78
CA LYS A 188 -13.87 -7.75 -13.46
C LYS A 188 -14.49 -6.50 -12.83
N PHE A 189 -14.80 -5.51 -13.65
CA PHE A 189 -15.45 -4.28 -13.24
C PHE A 189 -16.95 -4.31 -13.54
N PRO A 190 -17.78 -3.53 -12.80
CA PRO A 190 -19.22 -3.47 -13.04
C PRO A 190 -19.60 -2.77 -14.36
N LYS A 191 -18.66 -2.01 -14.92
CA LYS A 191 -18.80 -1.28 -16.19
C LYS A 191 -17.49 -1.34 -16.96
N ARG A 192 -17.53 -1.02 -18.27
CA ARG A 192 -16.32 -0.86 -19.08
C ARG A 192 -15.37 0.14 -18.42
N ILE A 193 -14.10 -0.25 -18.24
CA ILE A 193 -13.07 0.62 -17.67
C ILE A 193 -12.27 1.36 -18.76
N ALA A 194 -12.05 0.75 -19.94
CA ALA A 194 -11.35 1.41 -21.02
C ALA A 194 -12.06 2.72 -21.43
N PHE A 195 -11.33 3.84 -21.41
CA PHE A 195 -11.82 5.19 -21.70
C PHE A 195 -13.02 5.63 -20.81
N ASN A 196 -13.03 5.18 -19.56
CA ASN A 196 -14.11 5.49 -18.61
C ASN A 196 -13.57 5.66 -17.19
N VAL A 197 -14.35 6.28 -16.32
CA VAL A 197 -14.12 6.37 -14.88
C VAL A 197 -15.29 5.71 -14.14
N ILE A 198 -14.99 4.94 -13.08
CA ILE A 198 -15.98 4.18 -12.33
C ILE A 198 -15.93 4.63 -10.87
N PRO A 199 -16.93 5.41 -10.38
CA PRO A 199 -16.96 5.91 -9.00
C PRO A 199 -17.46 4.83 -8.03
N GLN A 200 -16.85 3.67 -8.09
CA GLN A 200 -17.12 2.54 -7.22
C GLN A 200 -15.89 1.65 -7.12
N ILE A 201 -15.33 1.55 -5.93
CA ILE A 201 -14.27 0.57 -5.63
C ILE A 201 -14.69 -0.23 -4.42
N ASP A 202 -14.72 -1.57 -4.56
CA ASP A 202 -15.26 -2.52 -3.58
C ASP A 202 -16.82 -2.44 -3.47
N VAL A 203 -17.41 -3.02 -2.44
CA VAL A 203 -18.85 -3.08 -2.23
C VAL A 203 -19.39 -1.82 -1.59
N PHE A 204 -20.66 -1.50 -1.86
CA PHE A 204 -21.36 -0.44 -1.13
C PHE A 204 -21.68 -0.85 0.29
N MET A 205 -21.59 0.10 1.20
CA MET A 205 -22.01 -0.01 2.60
C MET A 205 -23.39 0.63 2.80
N GLU A 206 -23.98 0.45 3.98
CA GLU A 206 -25.34 0.92 4.29
C GLU A 206 -25.50 2.44 4.23
N ASP A 207 -24.42 3.18 4.51
CA ASP A 207 -24.39 4.65 4.47
C ASP A 207 -24.19 5.22 3.06
N GLY A 208 -24.12 4.35 2.04
CA GLY A 208 -23.90 4.73 0.64
C GLY A 208 -22.44 4.92 0.25
N SER A 209 -21.51 4.89 1.21
CA SER A 209 -20.08 4.85 0.90
C SER A 209 -19.67 3.47 0.36
N THR A 210 -18.52 3.43 -0.34
CA THR A 210 -17.90 2.14 -0.67
C THR A 210 -16.98 1.69 0.46
N LYS A 211 -16.72 0.38 0.53
CA LYS A 211 -15.77 -0.17 1.51
C LYS A 211 -14.37 0.40 1.33
N GLU A 212 -13.97 0.78 0.12
CA GLU A 212 -12.70 1.45 -0.13
C GLU A 212 -12.64 2.82 0.55
N GLU A 213 -13.69 3.62 0.44
CA GLU A 213 -13.83 4.92 1.09
C GLU A 213 -13.82 4.78 2.61
N TRP A 214 -14.56 3.79 3.14
CA TRP A 214 -14.55 3.47 4.56
C TRP A 214 -13.14 3.12 5.07
N LYS A 215 -12.36 2.30 4.31
CA LYS A 215 -10.97 1.99 4.68
C LYS A 215 -10.13 3.25 4.84
N MET A 216 -10.20 4.19 3.89
CA MET A 216 -9.46 5.44 3.99
C MET A 216 -9.82 6.23 5.24
N MET A 217 -11.11 6.30 5.58
CA MET A 217 -11.59 7.02 6.77
C MET A 217 -11.07 6.40 8.07
N VAL A 218 -11.22 5.08 8.25
CA VAL A 218 -10.90 4.44 9.52
C VAL A 218 -9.41 4.16 9.70
N GLU A 219 -8.71 3.83 8.61
CA GLU A 219 -7.28 3.55 8.64
C GLU A 219 -6.48 4.83 8.89
N THR A 220 -6.84 5.96 8.25
CA THR A 220 -6.20 7.27 8.53
C THR A 220 -6.32 7.63 10.00
N LYS A 221 -7.49 7.43 10.62
CA LYS A 221 -7.69 7.68 12.05
C LYS A 221 -6.82 6.78 12.93
N LYS A 222 -6.68 5.50 12.57
CA LYS A 222 -5.87 4.55 13.34
C LYS A 222 -4.37 4.82 13.21
N ILE A 223 -3.91 5.27 12.04
CA ILE A 223 -2.49 5.48 11.74
C ILE A 223 -2.01 6.84 12.23
N LEU A 224 -2.80 7.90 12.03
CA LEU A 224 -2.38 9.29 12.21
C LEU A 224 -3.01 9.92 13.45
N ASP A 225 -4.30 10.24 13.40
CA ASP A 225 -5.03 10.84 14.55
C ASP A 225 -6.53 10.51 14.46
N PRO A 226 -7.14 9.94 15.53
CA PRO A 226 -8.57 9.61 15.57
C PRO A 226 -9.50 10.81 15.46
N LYS A 227 -9.01 12.04 15.69
CA LYS A 227 -9.79 13.28 15.61
C LYS A 227 -9.99 13.78 14.18
N ILE A 228 -9.17 13.36 13.22
CA ILE A 228 -9.25 13.80 11.83
C ILE A 228 -10.59 13.39 11.23
N LYS A 229 -11.33 14.38 10.72
CA LYS A 229 -12.55 14.14 9.92
C LYS A 229 -12.15 13.95 8.47
N LEU A 230 -12.41 12.76 7.91
CA LEU A 230 -12.09 12.45 6.53
C LEU A 230 -13.32 11.97 5.78
N THR A 231 -13.50 12.44 4.57
CA THR A 231 -14.41 11.88 3.57
C THR A 231 -13.66 11.61 2.28
N ALA A 232 -13.98 10.49 1.63
CA ALA A 232 -13.32 10.06 0.40
C ALA A 232 -14.35 9.78 -0.69
N THR A 233 -13.96 10.01 -1.95
CA THR A 233 -14.64 9.50 -3.15
C THR A 233 -13.62 8.70 -3.94
N CYS A 234 -13.80 7.38 -4.02
CA CYS A 234 -12.83 6.49 -4.65
C CYS A 234 -13.26 6.13 -6.08
N VAL A 235 -12.45 6.53 -7.06
CA VAL A 235 -12.73 6.35 -8.48
C VAL A 235 -11.70 5.43 -9.14
N ARG A 236 -12.16 4.41 -9.85
CA ARG A 236 -11.32 3.59 -10.72
C ARG A 236 -11.13 4.28 -12.06
N VAL A 237 -9.88 4.43 -12.48
CA VAL A 237 -9.51 5.08 -13.76
C VAL A 237 -8.76 4.12 -14.67
N PRO A 238 -8.75 4.37 -16.02
CA PRO A 238 -8.10 3.49 -17.00
C PRO A 238 -6.58 3.70 -17.05
N VAL A 239 -5.94 3.55 -15.88
CA VAL A 239 -4.49 3.64 -15.67
C VAL A 239 -4.03 2.29 -15.14
N PHE A 240 -2.89 1.77 -15.62
CA PHE A 240 -2.41 0.45 -15.24
C PHE A 240 -1.85 0.41 -13.82
N ILE A 241 -0.96 1.31 -13.46
CA ILE A 241 -0.22 1.33 -12.19
C ILE A 241 -0.22 2.76 -11.64
N SER A 242 -0.05 2.91 -10.35
CA SER A 242 -0.06 4.13 -9.54
C SER A 242 -1.45 4.70 -9.27
N HIS A 243 -1.62 5.19 -8.06
CA HIS A 243 -2.83 5.90 -7.63
C HIS A 243 -2.54 7.38 -7.46
N SER A 244 -3.50 8.20 -7.86
CA SER A 244 -3.45 9.64 -7.62
C SER A 244 -4.58 10.07 -6.71
N GLU A 245 -4.37 11.17 -6.01
CA GLU A 245 -5.34 11.74 -5.06
C GLU A 245 -5.35 13.26 -5.17
N ALA A 246 -6.54 13.83 -5.34
CA ALA A 246 -6.80 15.24 -5.12
C ALA A 246 -7.24 15.42 -3.67
N VAL A 247 -6.44 16.15 -2.89
CA VAL A 247 -6.61 16.26 -1.44
C VAL A 247 -6.84 17.72 -1.05
N ASN A 248 -7.94 17.99 -0.34
CA ASN A 248 -8.22 19.27 0.31
C ASN A 248 -8.14 19.07 1.82
N ILE A 249 -7.39 19.94 2.50
CA ILE A 249 -7.06 19.82 3.91
C ILE A 249 -7.43 21.11 4.63
N GLU A 250 -8.17 21.02 5.73
CA GLU A 250 -8.44 22.11 6.65
C GLU A 250 -7.64 21.89 7.94
N PHE A 251 -6.93 22.91 8.40
CA PHE A 251 -6.07 22.85 9.58
C PHE A 251 -6.64 23.66 10.75
N GLU A 252 -6.19 23.33 11.96
CA GLU A 252 -6.50 24.13 13.15
C GLU A 252 -5.66 25.42 13.21
N GLN A 253 -4.46 25.39 12.64
CA GLN A 253 -3.52 26.51 12.66
C GLN A 253 -3.19 26.97 11.23
N PRO A 254 -2.85 28.25 11.05
CA PRO A 254 -2.43 28.76 9.75
C PRO A 254 -1.20 28.03 9.20
N ILE A 255 -1.22 27.74 7.93
CA ILE A 255 -0.10 27.20 7.17
C ILE A 255 -0.20 27.68 5.72
N THR A 256 0.90 28.21 5.18
CA THR A 256 0.92 28.66 3.78
C THR A 256 1.31 27.54 2.84
N ALA A 257 0.99 27.69 1.55
CA ALA A 257 1.39 26.75 0.51
C ALA A 257 2.93 26.63 0.38
N ASP A 258 3.65 27.74 0.57
CA ASP A 258 5.11 27.74 0.52
C ASP A 258 5.71 27.02 1.73
N GLU A 259 5.21 27.27 2.93
CA GLU A 259 5.60 26.54 4.14
C GLU A 259 5.30 25.03 4.01
N ALA A 260 4.14 24.65 3.47
CA ALA A 260 3.79 23.25 3.24
C ALA A 260 4.73 22.58 2.21
N ARG A 261 5.14 23.31 1.17
CA ARG A 261 6.10 22.83 0.17
C ARG A 261 7.47 22.55 0.78
N ASP A 262 7.96 23.45 1.63
CA ASP A 262 9.25 23.29 2.33
C ASP A 262 9.23 22.10 3.28
N ILE A 263 8.16 21.96 4.05
CA ILE A 263 7.96 20.83 4.98
C ILE A 263 7.93 19.49 4.22
N LEU A 264 7.12 19.41 3.16
CA LEU A 264 6.97 18.19 2.37
C LEU A 264 8.26 17.83 1.61
N SER A 265 9.04 18.81 1.17
CA SER A 265 10.31 18.59 0.47
C SER A 265 11.37 17.95 1.37
N SER A 266 11.27 18.11 2.70
CA SER A 266 12.18 17.52 3.68
C SER A 266 11.60 16.28 4.36
N ALA A 267 10.34 15.94 4.11
CA ALA A 267 9.65 14.86 4.81
C ALA A 267 10.04 13.46 4.29
N PRO A 268 10.23 12.48 5.19
CA PRO A 268 10.53 11.11 4.79
C PRO A 268 9.46 10.53 3.85
N GLY A 269 9.90 9.91 2.75
CA GLY A 269 9.01 9.27 1.78
C GLY A 269 8.32 10.22 0.82
N CYS A 270 8.37 11.54 1.02
CA CYS A 270 7.83 12.54 0.13
C CYS A 270 8.87 13.01 -0.90
N LEU A 271 8.41 13.31 -2.12
CA LEU A 271 9.18 14.00 -3.12
C LEU A 271 8.29 15.06 -3.79
N VAL A 272 8.67 16.33 -3.67
CA VAL A 272 7.87 17.46 -4.19
C VAL A 272 8.33 17.80 -5.60
N ILE A 273 7.42 17.68 -6.58
CA ILE A 273 7.55 18.18 -7.94
C ILE A 273 6.39 19.12 -8.19
N ASP A 274 6.60 20.40 -7.92
CA ASP A 274 5.51 21.41 -7.89
C ASP A 274 5.98 22.73 -8.56
N ARG A 275 6.10 22.70 -9.88
CA ARG A 275 6.44 23.90 -10.67
C ARG A 275 5.19 24.44 -11.33
N ARG A 276 5.01 25.77 -11.32
CA ARG A 276 3.86 26.46 -11.91
C ARG A 276 4.06 26.67 -13.43
N GLU A 277 4.29 25.55 -14.13
CA GLU A 277 4.49 25.51 -15.58
C GLU A 277 3.81 24.28 -16.19
N PRO A 278 3.53 24.22 -17.49
CA PRO A 278 3.02 23.02 -18.14
C PRO A 278 3.93 21.80 -17.87
N GLY A 279 3.33 20.71 -17.36
CA GLY A 279 4.07 19.48 -17.02
C GLY A 279 4.88 19.55 -15.71
N GLY A 280 4.77 20.62 -14.92
CA GLY A 280 5.50 20.80 -13.65
C GLY A 280 4.95 20.00 -12.47
N TYR A 281 4.35 18.84 -12.72
CA TYR A 281 3.72 17.94 -11.75
C TYR A 281 3.95 16.48 -12.15
N ILE A 282 3.70 15.56 -11.24
CA ILE A 282 3.82 14.11 -11.48
C ILE A 282 2.46 13.50 -11.78
N THR A 283 2.42 12.56 -12.73
CA THR A 283 1.28 11.73 -13.07
C THR A 283 1.52 10.26 -12.71
N PRO A 284 0.50 9.39 -12.74
CA PRO A 284 0.68 7.96 -12.49
C PRO A 284 1.71 7.28 -13.39
N HIS A 285 1.91 7.78 -14.60
CA HIS A 285 2.83 7.19 -15.57
C HIS A 285 4.29 7.29 -15.11
N GLU A 286 4.69 8.48 -14.63
CA GLU A 286 6.05 8.69 -14.14
C GLU A 286 6.30 8.07 -12.76
N ALA A 287 5.26 7.95 -11.93
CA ALA A 287 5.36 7.39 -10.58
C ALA A 287 5.40 5.86 -10.57
N ALA A 288 5.08 5.19 -11.68
CA ALA A 288 5.10 3.73 -11.77
C ALA A 288 6.52 3.18 -11.68
N GLY A 289 6.77 2.26 -10.74
CA GLY A 289 8.07 1.69 -10.44
C GLY A 289 8.91 2.49 -9.43
N GLU A 290 8.41 3.64 -8.96
CA GLU A 290 9.13 4.51 -8.04
C GLU A 290 8.69 4.29 -6.58
N ASP A 291 9.61 4.53 -5.63
CA ASP A 291 9.36 4.32 -4.19
C ASP A 291 8.68 5.51 -3.51
N ALA A 292 8.83 6.71 -4.06
CA ALA A 292 8.39 7.94 -3.43
C ALA A 292 6.87 8.15 -3.49
N THR A 293 6.38 8.90 -2.51
CA THR A 293 5.08 9.56 -2.58
C THR A 293 5.31 10.96 -3.13
N TYR A 294 4.88 11.18 -4.36
CA TYR A 294 5.06 12.44 -5.07
C TYR A 294 3.96 13.44 -4.72
N ILE A 295 4.35 14.67 -4.42
CA ILE A 295 3.43 15.76 -4.10
C ILE A 295 3.60 16.87 -5.13
N SER A 296 2.48 17.33 -5.65
CA SER A 296 2.41 18.40 -6.64
C SER A 296 1.19 19.29 -6.37
N ARG A 297 1.10 20.41 -7.10
CA ARG A 297 -0.08 21.28 -7.11
C ARG A 297 -0.45 21.80 -5.72
N ILE A 298 0.56 22.07 -4.88
CA ILE A 298 0.38 22.61 -3.54
C ILE A 298 -0.07 24.08 -3.67
N ARG A 299 -1.23 24.37 -3.13
CA ARG A 299 -1.85 25.71 -3.16
C ARG A 299 -2.81 25.90 -1.99
N GLU A 300 -3.11 27.13 -1.69
CA GLU A 300 -4.12 27.44 -0.69
C GLU A 300 -5.52 27.10 -1.21
N ASP A 301 -6.39 26.67 -0.30
CA ASP A 301 -7.82 26.48 -0.55
C ASP A 301 -8.57 27.66 0.05
N PRO A 302 -9.01 28.63 -0.78
CA PRO A 302 -9.66 29.85 -0.28
C PRO A 302 -11.10 29.63 0.21
N THR A 303 -11.62 28.40 0.12
CA THR A 303 -13.00 28.09 0.50
C THR A 303 -13.17 27.75 1.97
N VAL A 304 -12.07 27.55 2.69
CA VAL A 304 -12.03 27.30 4.14
C VAL A 304 -10.91 28.12 4.79
N GLU A 305 -11.06 28.40 6.08
CA GLU A 305 -10.00 28.98 6.88
C GLU A 305 -8.84 27.96 7.03
N ASN A 306 -7.59 28.40 6.87
CA ASN A 306 -6.41 27.57 6.96
C ASN A 306 -6.45 26.33 6.06
N GLY A 307 -6.83 26.51 4.79
CA GLY A 307 -7.00 25.41 3.83
C GLY A 307 -5.83 25.26 2.87
N LEU A 308 -5.46 24.01 2.56
CA LEU A 308 -4.55 23.64 1.48
C LEU A 308 -5.19 22.62 0.54
N ALA A 309 -4.82 22.70 -0.73
CA ALA A 309 -5.10 21.67 -1.71
C ALA A 309 -3.80 21.17 -2.34
N LEU A 310 -3.69 19.87 -2.55
CA LEU A 310 -2.53 19.24 -3.18
C LEU A 310 -2.91 18.04 -4.05
N TRP A 311 -1.97 17.62 -4.87
CA TRP A 311 -2.03 16.42 -5.67
C TRP A 311 -0.97 15.43 -5.19
N CYS A 312 -1.39 14.20 -4.83
CA CYS A 312 -0.53 13.14 -4.32
C CYS A 312 -0.55 11.96 -5.29
N VAL A 313 0.61 11.40 -5.62
CA VAL A 313 0.75 10.24 -6.52
C VAL A 313 1.78 9.28 -5.96
N SER A 314 1.48 7.97 -5.99
CA SER A 314 2.45 6.94 -5.61
C SER A 314 2.18 5.63 -6.35
N ASP A 315 3.18 4.79 -6.52
CA ASP A 315 3.00 3.43 -7.00
C ASP A 315 2.28 2.58 -5.94
N ASN A 316 1.06 2.17 -6.27
CA ASN A 316 0.19 1.42 -5.38
C ASN A 316 0.66 -0.03 -5.11
N LEU A 317 1.52 -0.58 -5.97
CA LEU A 317 2.15 -1.89 -5.76
C LEU A 317 3.40 -1.77 -4.89
N ARG A 318 4.11 -0.63 -4.96
CA ARG A 318 5.31 -0.35 -4.16
C ARG A 318 4.93 0.29 -2.83
N LYS A 319 4.87 1.62 -2.71
CA LYS A 319 4.53 2.28 -1.44
C LYS A 319 3.16 1.90 -0.91
N GLY A 320 2.20 1.70 -1.79
CA GLY A 320 0.85 1.25 -1.40
C GLY A 320 0.77 -0.18 -0.87
N ALA A 321 1.80 -1.02 -1.08
CA ALA A 321 1.75 -2.45 -0.75
C ALA A 321 3.11 -3.04 -0.40
N ALA A 322 3.88 -3.50 -1.40
CA ALA A 322 5.07 -4.31 -1.22
C ALA A 322 6.20 -3.55 -0.52
N LEU A 323 6.47 -2.31 -0.93
CA LEU A 323 7.51 -1.48 -0.32
C LEU A 323 7.20 -1.20 1.15
N ASN A 324 5.97 -0.78 1.46
CA ASN A 324 5.59 -0.50 2.85
C ASN A 324 5.74 -1.75 3.74
N ALA A 325 5.40 -2.94 3.22
CA ALA A 325 5.58 -4.20 3.95
C ALA A 325 7.07 -4.53 4.20
N VAL A 326 7.94 -4.32 3.20
CA VAL A 326 9.39 -4.50 3.35
C VAL A 326 9.98 -3.45 4.31
N GLN A 327 9.55 -2.19 4.22
CA GLN A 327 9.97 -1.13 5.15
C GLN A 327 9.56 -1.45 6.60
N ILE A 328 8.39 -2.07 6.83
CA ILE A 328 8.01 -2.55 8.17
C ILE A 328 9.02 -3.61 8.66
N ALA A 329 9.42 -4.56 7.82
CA ALA A 329 10.45 -5.53 8.17
C ALA A 329 11.80 -4.86 8.47
N GLU A 330 12.18 -3.82 7.70
CA GLU A 330 13.37 -3.00 7.96
C GLU A 330 13.30 -2.30 9.32
N VAL A 331 12.15 -1.74 9.69
CA VAL A 331 11.93 -1.11 11.01
C VAL A 331 12.17 -2.13 12.12
N LEU A 332 11.60 -3.34 12.01
CA LEU A 332 11.78 -4.39 13.01
C LEU A 332 13.26 -4.77 13.17
N ASN A 333 13.99 -4.90 12.07
CA ASN A 333 15.42 -5.18 12.05
C ASN A 333 16.25 -4.01 12.63
N ASN A 334 16.07 -2.82 12.11
CA ASN A 334 16.89 -1.65 12.42
C ASN A 334 16.70 -1.18 13.87
N ARG A 335 15.52 -1.38 14.43
CA ARG A 335 15.21 -1.09 15.84
C ARG A 335 15.58 -2.25 16.78
N GLY A 336 16.02 -3.40 16.25
CA GLY A 336 16.33 -4.60 17.02
C GLY A 336 15.13 -5.23 17.72
N TRP A 337 13.92 -4.96 17.23
CA TRP A 337 12.67 -5.51 17.78
C TRP A 337 12.41 -6.94 17.33
N LEU A 338 12.99 -7.35 16.21
CA LEU A 338 13.03 -8.72 15.75
C LEU A 338 14.48 -9.13 15.47
N LYS A 339 14.84 -10.33 15.88
CA LYS A 339 16.15 -10.93 15.62
C LYS A 339 15.96 -12.25 14.87
N PRO A 340 16.87 -12.58 13.93
CA PRO A 340 16.82 -13.87 13.26
C PRO A 340 16.83 -15.03 14.26
N LYS A 341 15.97 -16.01 14.04
CA LYS A 341 15.98 -17.27 14.83
C LYS A 341 17.33 -17.96 14.63
N ARG A 342 17.91 -18.45 15.72
CA ARG A 342 19.14 -19.25 15.61
C ARG A 342 18.80 -20.55 14.90
N LYS A 343 19.63 -20.96 13.92
CA LYS A 343 19.56 -22.34 13.41
C LYS A 343 19.79 -23.26 14.59
N VAL A 344 18.81 -24.10 14.90
CA VAL A 344 19.06 -25.24 15.79
C VAL A 344 20.07 -26.10 15.04
N ALA A 345 21.25 -26.25 15.62
CA ALA A 345 22.37 -27.03 15.07
C ALA A 345 22.01 -28.51 15.02
#